data_edc8aee46b93ec3adc8cffafba3745ab
#
_entry.id   edc8aee46b93ec3adc8cffafba3745ab
#
_cell.length_a   1.000
_cell.length_b   1.000
_cell.length_c   1.000
_cell.angle_alpha   90.00
_cell.angle_beta   90.00
_cell.angle_gamma   90.00
#
_symmetry.space_group_name_H-M   'P 1'
#
loop_
_entity.id
_entity.type
_entity.pdbx_description
1 polymer ?
#
loop_
_entity_poly.entity_id
_entity_poly.type
_entity_poly.pdbx_seq_one_letter_code
_entity_poly.pdbx_strand_id
1 'polypeptide(L)'
;MPVSRRAIALLIPCSLLAASAFALSLDDLTNKDAAGGLKAALETGSNAAVSKLGADGGFLNNDKVRIPLPKILEQARPILKMTGKGQQLDDLVVQMNHAAEAAVPMAKPLLLDAVKSMTITDAKNILTGGDTSVTDFFRGKTQDKLAVQFLPVVKKVTDKSGLATKYNTAMSLAPQLGVVAKDQATVEGYVTKRALDGLYTMIAEEEKAIRADPIGTGSKLIGKVFGALK
;
A
#
# COMPACT_ATOMS: atom_id res chain seq x y z
N MET A 1 79.60 -35.79 1.13
CA MET A 1 79.45 -34.35 1.10
C MET A 1 77.94 -34.08 0.80
N PRO A 2 77.17 -33.61 1.72
CA PRO A 2 75.78 -33.31 1.49
C PRO A 2 75.61 -31.80 1.29
N VAL A 3 74.90 -31.41 0.18
CA VAL A 3 74.54 -30.04 -0.19
C VAL A 3 73.24 -29.68 0.51
N SER A 4 73.33 -28.69 1.38
CA SER A 4 72.18 -28.10 2.10
C SER A 4 71.34 -27.25 1.17
N ARG A 5 70.04 -27.61 0.99
CA ARG A 5 69.02 -26.76 0.30
C ARG A 5 68.33 -25.90 1.34
N ARG A 6 68.64 -24.61 1.36
CA ARG A 6 67.90 -23.58 2.10
C ARG A 6 66.58 -23.25 1.34
N ALA A 7 65.46 -23.61 1.96
CA ALA A 7 64.16 -23.17 1.51
C ALA A 7 63.92 -21.73 1.98
N ILE A 8 63.77 -20.80 1.03
CA ILE A 8 63.34 -19.41 1.29
C ILE A 8 61.83 -19.41 1.32
N ALA A 9 61.24 -19.22 2.49
CA ALA A 9 59.81 -18.99 2.67
C ALA A 9 59.48 -17.54 2.30
N LEU A 10 58.78 -17.33 1.19
CA LEU A 10 58.24 -16.06 0.78
C LEU A 10 56.95 -15.77 1.57
N LEU A 11 57.04 -14.92 2.56
CA LEU A 11 55.89 -14.36 3.26
C LEU A 11 55.25 -13.29 2.39
N ILE A 12 54.07 -13.60 1.82
CA ILE A 12 53.21 -12.63 1.16
C ILE A 12 52.37 -11.96 2.25
N PRO A 13 52.49 -10.65 2.45
CA PRO A 13 51.56 -9.94 3.33
C PRO A 13 50.19 -9.83 2.66
N CYS A 14 49.21 -10.54 3.16
CA CYS A 14 47.81 -10.40 2.80
C CYS A 14 47.29 -9.06 3.34
N SER A 15 47.39 -8.00 2.52
CA SER A 15 46.79 -6.70 2.84
C SER A 15 45.27 -6.84 2.80
N LEU A 16 44.64 -6.98 3.95
CA LEU A 16 43.19 -6.76 4.08
C LEU A 16 42.90 -5.32 3.72
N LEU A 17 42.42 -5.07 2.51
CA LEU A 17 41.71 -3.87 2.16
C LEU A 17 40.36 -3.90 2.90
N ALA A 18 40.32 -3.32 4.09
CA ALA A 18 39.08 -2.94 4.74
C ALA A 18 38.40 -1.89 3.87
N ALA A 19 37.43 -2.32 3.07
CA ALA A 19 36.50 -1.41 2.41
C ALA A 19 35.69 -0.72 3.52
N SER A 20 36.11 0.49 3.90
CA SER A 20 35.34 1.38 4.75
C SER A 20 34.07 1.70 3.99
N ALA A 21 32.98 1.04 4.34
CA ALA A 21 31.63 1.45 3.95
C ALA A 21 31.41 2.83 4.60
N PHE A 22 31.57 3.90 3.84
CA PHE A 22 31.18 5.24 4.26
C PHE A 22 29.65 5.21 4.41
N ALA A 23 29.16 5.03 5.64
CA ALA A 23 27.78 5.32 5.99
C ALA A 23 27.62 6.84 5.84
N LEU A 24 26.97 7.28 4.77
CA LEU A 24 26.55 8.66 4.60
C LEU A 24 25.52 8.97 5.69
N SER A 25 25.77 9.99 6.51
CA SER A 25 24.80 10.48 7.47
C SER A 25 23.74 11.35 6.76
N LEU A 26 22.57 11.52 7.40
CA LEU A 26 21.55 12.46 6.91
C LEU A 26 22.08 13.89 6.76
N ASP A 27 23.07 14.27 7.57
CA ASP A 27 23.70 15.57 7.54
C ASP A 27 24.58 15.80 6.31
N ASP A 28 25.05 14.70 5.65
CA ASP A 28 25.82 14.75 4.41
C ASP A 28 24.93 14.88 3.15
N LEU A 29 23.59 14.73 3.30
CA LEU A 29 22.63 14.88 2.22
C LEU A 29 22.10 16.32 2.17
N THR A 30 22.16 16.94 0.99
CA THR A 30 21.43 18.20 0.83
C THR A 30 19.93 17.94 1.02
N ASN A 31 19.20 18.91 1.58
CA ASN A 31 17.73 18.82 1.71
C ASN A 31 17.04 18.53 0.37
N LYS A 32 17.64 18.94 -0.74
CA LYS A 32 17.15 18.72 -2.09
C LYS A 32 17.34 17.25 -2.54
N ASP A 33 18.49 16.67 -2.24
CA ASP A 33 18.77 15.25 -2.57
C ASP A 33 17.87 14.33 -1.75
N ALA A 34 17.71 14.62 -0.45
CA ALA A 34 16.83 13.87 0.44
C ALA A 34 15.36 13.91 -0.04
N ALA A 35 14.87 15.10 -0.38
CA ALA A 35 13.52 15.26 -0.92
C ALA A 35 13.35 14.57 -2.28
N GLY A 36 14.37 14.64 -3.15
CA GLY A 36 14.36 13.99 -4.45
C GLY A 36 14.32 12.46 -4.35
N GLY A 37 15.14 11.88 -3.48
CA GLY A 37 15.16 10.44 -3.24
C GLY A 37 13.86 9.93 -2.62
N LEU A 38 13.30 10.68 -1.68
CA LEU A 38 12.00 10.36 -1.09
C LEU A 38 10.90 10.41 -2.15
N LYS A 39 10.82 11.45 -2.98
CA LYS A 39 9.82 11.54 -4.06
C LYS A 39 9.90 10.33 -4.99
N ALA A 40 11.10 9.96 -5.43
CA ALA A 40 11.30 8.78 -6.28
C ALA A 40 10.83 7.48 -5.59
N ALA A 41 11.08 7.33 -4.29
CA ALA A 41 10.60 6.19 -3.50
C ALA A 41 9.08 6.14 -3.43
N LEU A 42 8.44 7.29 -3.14
CA LEU A 42 6.99 7.40 -3.04
C LEU A 42 6.29 7.15 -4.38
N GLU A 43 6.86 7.64 -5.49
CA GLU A 43 6.36 7.34 -6.85
C GLU A 43 6.45 5.84 -7.16
N THR A 44 7.58 5.22 -6.85
CA THR A 44 7.80 3.79 -7.08
C THR A 44 6.85 2.95 -6.23
N GLY A 45 6.79 3.19 -4.92
CA GLY A 45 5.94 2.44 -3.99
C GLY A 45 4.45 2.61 -4.28
N SER A 46 3.99 3.85 -4.55
CA SER A 46 2.59 4.09 -4.88
C SER A 46 2.17 3.45 -6.22
N ASN A 47 3.04 3.50 -7.23
CA ASN A 47 2.79 2.80 -8.49
C ASN A 47 2.74 1.28 -8.32
N ALA A 48 3.63 0.71 -7.50
CA ALA A 48 3.63 -0.72 -7.21
C ALA A 48 2.35 -1.15 -6.47
N ALA A 49 1.94 -0.41 -5.43
CA ALA A 49 0.71 -0.66 -4.70
C ALA A 49 -0.53 -0.61 -5.59
N VAL A 50 -0.67 0.45 -6.42
CA VAL A 50 -1.79 0.60 -7.35
C VAL A 50 -1.80 -0.52 -8.39
N SER A 51 -0.64 -0.89 -8.95
CA SER A 51 -0.55 -1.93 -9.97
C SER A 51 -0.90 -3.31 -9.40
N LYS A 52 -0.44 -3.64 -8.20
CA LYS A 52 -0.76 -4.91 -7.52
C LYS A 52 -2.24 -5.02 -7.21
N LEU A 53 -2.85 -3.96 -6.68
CA LEU A 53 -4.25 -3.95 -6.29
C LEU A 53 -5.21 -3.83 -7.47
N GLY A 54 -4.83 -3.13 -8.53
CA GLY A 54 -5.65 -2.96 -9.73
C GLY A 54 -5.58 -4.15 -10.70
N ALA A 55 -4.74 -5.14 -10.44
CA ALA A 55 -4.72 -6.39 -11.20
C ALA A 55 -5.90 -7.28 -10.83
N ASP A 56 -6.26 -8.21 -11.72
CA ASP A 56 -7.27 -9.24 -11.43
C ASP A 56 -6.85 -10.08 -10.22
N GLY A 57 -7.72 -10.20 -9.24
CA GLY A 57 -7.42 -10.86 -7.96
C GLY A 57 -6.55 -10.03 -7.00
N GLY A 58 -6.24 -8.78 -7.31
CA GLY A 58 -5.42 -7.92 -6.47
C GLY A 58 -6.00 -7.66 -5.07
N PHE A 59 -7.34 -7.66 -4.96
CA PHE A 59 -8.06 -7.70 -3.69
C PHE A 59 -8.58 -9.10 -3.37
N LEU A 60 -9.23 -9.76 -4.33
CA LEU A 60 -9.92 -11.02 -4.10
C LEU A 60 -8.98 -12.13 -3.59
N ASN A 61 -7.79 -12.21 -4.15
CA ASN A 61 -6.80 -13.25 -3.86
C ASN A 61 -5.68 -12.76 -2.91
N ASN A 62 -5.87 -11.63 -2.24
CA ASN A 62 -4.90 -11.06 -1.32
C ASN A 62 -5.50 -10.96 0.10
N ASP A 63 -5.10 -11.87 0.97
CA ASP A 63 -5.63 -12.00 2.33
C ASP A 63 -5.46 -10.72 3.18
N LYS A 64 -4.47 -9.86 2.86
CA LYS A 64 -4.22 -8.62 3.60
C LYS A 64 -5.29 -7.55 3.36
N VAL A 65 -5.91 -7.57 2.18
CA VAL A 65 -6.81 -6.49 1.73
C VAL A 65 -8.15 -6.99 1.21
N ARG A 66 -8.33 -8.30 1.12
CA ARG A 66 -9.59 -8.91 0.66
C ARG A 66 -10.78 -8.34 1.43
N ILE A 67 -11.78 -7.90 0.70
CA ILE A 67 -12.99 -7.29 1.26
C ILE A 67 -13.99 -8.39 1.61
N PRO A 68 -14.25 -8.61 2.91
CA PRO A 68 -15.27 -9.57 3.34
C PRO A 68 -16.67 -8.96 3.22
N LEU A 69 -17.69 -9.75 3.45
CA LEU A 69 -19.07 -9.25 3.57
C LEU A 69 -19.19 -8.23 4.72
N PRO A 70 -20.08 -7.24 4.59
CA PRO A 70 -20.54 -6.48 5.74
C PRO A 70 -21.03 -7.40 6.87
N LYS A 71 -20.72 -7.07 8.13
CA LYS A 71 -20.98 -7.92 9.28
C LYS A 71 -22.43 -8.43 9.35
N ILE A 72 -23.40 -7.58 9.00
CA ILE A 72 -24.82 -7.95 9.04
C ILE A 72 -25.17 -9.02 8.00
N LEU A 73 -24.56 -8.99 6.81
CA LEU A 73 -24.73 -10.05 5.80
C LEU A 73 -24.02 -11.34 6.22
N GLU A 74 -22.87 -11.23 6.86
CA GLU A 74 -22.16 -12.39 7.38
C GLU A 74 -22.97 -13.08 8.49
N GLN A 75 -23.59 -12.33 9.40
CA GLN A 75 -24.50 -12.85 10.43
C GLN A 75 -25.75 -13.51 9.84
N ALA A 76 -26.25 -13.01 8.71
CA ALA A 76 -27.39 -13.58 7.99
C ALA A 76 -27.02 -14.81 7.13
N ARG A 77 -25.72 -15.11 6.95
CA ARG A 77 -25.22 -16.20 6.09
C ARG A 77 -25.86 -17.57 6.37
N PRO A 78 -26.02 -18.04 7.63
CA PRO A 78 -26.64 -19.32 7.89
C PRO A 78 -28.08 -19.40 7.37
N ILE A 79 -28.89 -18.36 7.61
CA ILE A 79 -30.29 -18.29 7.18
C ILE A 79 -30.37 -18.22 5.65
N LEU A 80 -29.51 -17.40 5.01
CA LEU A 80 -29.48 -17.27 3.57
C LEU A 80 -29.03 -18.56 2.87
N LYS A 81 -28.11 -19.32 3.47
CA LYS A 81 -27.74 -20.65 2.97
C LYS A 81 -28.89 -21.64 3.04
N MET A 82 -29.65 -21.68 4.16
CA MET A 82 -30.82 -22.55 4.29
C MET A 82 -31.94 -22.25 3.26
N THR A 83 -32.05 -20.99 2.82
CA THR A 83 -33.00 -20.56 1.80
C THR A 83 -32.47 -20.61 0.37
N GLY A 84 -31.32 -21.29 0.15
CA GLY A 84 -30.71 -21.45 -1.18
C GLY A 84 -30.02 -20.19 -1.73
N LYS A 85 -29.80 -19.16 -0.89
CA LYS A 85 -29.19 -17.87 -1.30
C LYS A 85 -27.71 -17.77 -0.94
N GLY A 86 -27.07 -18.85 -0.50
CA GLY A 86 -25.66 -18.87 -0.13
C GLY A 86 -24.73 -18.42 -1.27
N GLN A 87 -24.97 -18.89 -2.48
CA GLN A 87 -24.19 -18.52 -3.65
C GLN A 87 -24.23 -17.01 -3.92
N GLN A 88 -25.37 -16.36 -3.72
CA GLN A 88 -25.48 -14.90 -3.90
C GLN A 88 -24.58 -14.08 -2.95
N LEU A 89 -24.28 -14.62 -1.75
CA LEU A 89 -23.33 -14.00 -0.82
C LEU A 89 -21.89 -14.14 -1.34
N ASP A 90 -21.55 -15.31 -1.85
CA ASP A 90 -20.20 -15.57 -2.36
C ASP A 90 -19.96 -14.76 -3.65
N ASP A 91 -20.95 -14.68 -4.53
CA ASP A 91 -20.92 -13.80 -5.72
C ASP A 91 -20.77 -12.32 -5.34
N LEU A 92 -21.43 -11.87 -4.26
CA LEU A 92 -21.29 -10.50 -3.77
C LEU A 92 -19.87 -10.23 -3.27
N VAL A 93 -19.22 -11.17 -2.57
CA VAL A 93 -17.82 -11.03 -2.16
C VAL A 93 -16.93 -10.84 -3.37
N VAL A 94 -17.10 -11.66 -4.41
CA VAL A 94 -16.34 -11.55 -5.65
C VAL A 94 -16.54 -10.17 -6.30
N GLN A 95 -17.79 -9.75 -6.44
CA GLN A 95 -18.12 -8.45 -7.06
C GLN A 95 -17.57 -7.27 -6.26
N MET A 96 -17.62 -7.30 -4.94
CA MET A 96 -17.06 -6.23 -4.09
C MET A 96 -15.55 -6.09 -4.29
N ASN A 97 -14.83 -7.20 -4.36
CA ASN A 97 -13.37 -7.18 -4.56
C ASN A 97 -13.02 -6.71 -5.99
N HIS A 98 -13.70 -7.20 -7.02
CA HIS A 98 -13.51 -6.69 -8.40
C HIS A 98 -13.88 -5.21 -8.55
N ALA A 99 -14.86 -4.72 -7.78
CA ALA A 99 -15.19 -3.31 -7.76
C ALA A 99 -14.04 -2.45 -7.18
N ALA A 100 -13.38 -2.95 -6.13
CA ALA A 100 -12.19 -2.31 -5.56
C ALA A 100 -11.01 -2.33 -6.55
N GLU A 101 -10.75 -3.46 -7.18
CA GLU A 101 -9.72 -3.64 -8.22
C GLU A 101 -9.93 -2.67 -9.39
N ALA A 102 -11.17 -2.48 -9.82
CA ALA A 102 -11.51 -1.53 -10.89
C ALA A 102 -11.36 -0.06 -10.47
N ALA A 103 -11.55 0.27 -9.18
CA ALA A 103 -11.49 1.64 -8.68
C ALA A 103 -10.05 2.10 -8.38
N VAL A 104 -9.20 1.23 -7.85
CA VAL A 104 -7.86 1.60 -7.36
C VAL A 104 -6.95 2.25 -8.42
N PRO A 105 -6.96 1.88 -9.70
CA PRO A 105 -6.15 2.56 -10.73
C PRO A 105 -6.38 4.08 -10.81
N MET A 106 -7.57 4.56 -10.42
CA MET A 106 -7.88 6.00 -10.37
C MET A 106 -7.07 6.76 -9.30
N ALA A 107 -6.49 6.05 -8.34
CA ALA A 107 -5.65 6.67 -7.32
C ALA A 107 -4.31 7.19 -7.87
N LYS A 108 -3.79 6.59 -8.95
CA LYS A 108 -2.47 6.90 -9.47
C LYS A 108 -2.23 8.40 -9.70
N PRO A 109 -3.06 9.14 -10.45
CA PRO A 109 -2.81 10.57 -10.66
C PRO A 109 -2.81 11.38 -9.36
N LEU A 110 -3.73 11.12 -8.43
CA LEU A 110 -3.80 11.84 -7.16
C LEU A 110 -2.60 11.55 -6.24
N LEU A 111 -2.12 10.31 -6.20
CA LEU A 111 -0.91 9.94 -5.45
C LEU A 111 0.32 10.63 -6.05
N LEU A 112 0.47 10.63 -7.37
CA LEU A 112 1.57 11.32 -8.05
C LEU A 112 1.53 12.84 -7.85
N ASP A 113 0.34 13.45 -7.88
CA ASP A 113 0.19 14.88 -7.62
C ASP A 113 0.51 15.23 -6.15
N ALA A 114 0.16 14.38 -5.20
CA ALA A 114 0.56 14.52 -3.80
C ALA A 114 2.09 14.50 -3.66
N VAL A 115 2.79 13.57 -4.34
CA VAL A 115 4.25 13.50 -4.35
C VAL A 115 4.87 14.74 -4.99
N LYS A 116 4.38 15.19 -6.15
CA LYS A 116 4.89 16.39 -6.82
C LYS A 116 4.75 17.64 -5.95
N SER A 117 3.61 17.80 -5.27
CA SER A 117 3.31 18.95 -4.39
C SER A 117 3.97 18.86 -3.01
N MET A 118 4.69 17.78 -2.70
CA MET A 118 5.36 17.58 -1.42
C MET A 118 6.41 18.65 -1.18
N THR A 119 6.33 19.31 -0.02
CA THR A 119 7.28 20.33 0.43
C THR A 119 8.52 19.70 1.08
N ILE A 120 9.57 20.50 1.30
CA ILE A 120 10.76 20.05 2.04
C ILE A 120 10.38 19.69 3.48
N THR A 121 9.43 20.41 4.08
CA THR A 121 8.93 20.12 5.43
C THR A 121 8.21 18.77 5.48
N ASP A 122 7.32 18.49 4.51
CA ASP A 122 6.68 17.18 4.38
C ASP A 122 7.74 16.07 4.25
N ALA A 123 8.77 16.28 3.43
CA ALA A 123 9.84 15.31 3.22
C ALA A 123 10.62 15.01 4.53
N LYS A 124 10.96 16.06 5.28
CA LYS A 124 11.61 15.90 6.59
C LYS A 124 10.74 15.13 7.57
N ASN A 125 9.46 15.48 7.67
CA ASN A 125 8.52 14.79 8.56
C ASN A 125 8.37 13.30 8.22
N ILE A 126 8.39 12.96 6.92
CA ILE A 126 8.33 11.57 6.46
C ILE A 126 9.63 10.82 6.79
N LEU A 127 10.80 11.44 6.53
CA LEU A 127 12.10 10.79 6.76
C LEU A 127 12.39 10.56 8.24
N THR A 128 12.02 11.52 9.10
CA THR A 128 12.22 11.42 10.55
C THR A 128 11.05 10.75 11.26
N GLY A 129 9.95 10.48 10.56
CA GLY A 129 8.76 9.83 11.08
C GLY A 129 8.91 8.31 11.17
N GLY A 130 7.93 7.68 11.83
CA GLY A 130 7.85 6.23 11.98
C GLY A 130 7.42 5.50 10.71
N ASP A 131 7.16 4.21 10.85
CA ASP A 131 6.85 3.27 9.75
C ASP A 131 5.57 3.59 8.98
N THR A 132 4.73 4.51 9.47
CA THR A 132 3.47 4.91 8.83
C THR A 132 3.50 6.32 8.24
N SER A 133 4.61 7.03 8.32
CA SER A 133 4.69 8.45 7.96
C SER A 133 4.37 8.75 6.50
N VAL A 134 4.74 7.86 5.57
CA VAL A 134 4.35 7.93 4.15
C VAL A 134 2.86 7.70 3.98
N THR A 135 2.35 6.67 4.63
CA THR A 135 0.93 6.30 4.55
C THR A 135 0.05 7.42 5.09
N ASP A 136 0.43 8.04 6.21
CA ASP A 136 -0.29 9.15 6.81
C ASP A 136 -0.25 10.40 5.93
N PHE A 137 0.89 10.67 5.30
CA PHE A 137 1.02 11.74 4.31
C PHE A 137 0.05 11.54 3.13
N PHE A 138 0.05 10.37 2.50
CA PHE A 138 -0.85 10.09 1.39
C PHE A 138 -2.32 10.13 1.82
N ARG A 139 -2.65 9.53 2.94
CA ARG A 139 -4.02 9.52 3.48
C ARG A 139 -4.52 10.94 3.68
N GLY A 140 -3.75 11.80 4.35
CA GLY A 140 -4.12 13.19 4.60
C GLY A 140 -4.30 14.03 3.32
N LYS A 141 -3.55 13.73 2.26
CA LYS A 141 -3.61 14.49 0.99
C LYS A 141 -4.67 13.99 0.00
N THR A 142 -5.05 12.70 0.08
CA THR A 142 -5.79 12.06 -1.03
C THR A 142 -7.08 11.35 -0.64
N GLN A 143 -7.29 11.00 0.65
CA GLN A 143 -8.40 10.13 1.08
C GLN A 143 -9.77 10.62 0.62
N ASP A 144 -10.11 11.88 0.89
CA ASP A 144 -11.44 12.41 0.59
C ASP A 144 -11.69 12.50 -0.91
N LYS A 145 -10.66 12.92 -1.67
CA LYS A 145 -10.75 13.00 -3.14
C LYS A 145 -10.90 11.61 -3.76
N LEU A 146 -10.16 10.65 -3.25
CA LEU A 146 -10.26 9.25 -3.71
C LEU A 146 -11.60 8.62 -3.36
N ALA A 147 -12.17 8.91 -2.20
CA ALA A 147 -13.50 8.43 -1.83
C ALA A 147 -14.54 8.88 -2.85
N VAL A 148 -14.50 10.17 -3.25
CA VAL A 148 -15.40 10.73 -4.28
C VAL A 148 -15.19 10.07 -5.64
N GLN A 149 -13.95 9.77 -6.04
CA GLN A 149 -13.66 9.16 -7.33
C GLN A 149 -13.96 7.66 -7.38
N PHE A 150 -13.73 6.93 -6.29
CA PHE A 150 -13.95 5.48 -6.22
C PHE A 150 -15.45 5.13 -6.22
N LEU A 151 -16.25 5.90 -5.49
CA LEU A 151 -17.67 5.61 -5.29
C LEU A 151 -18.46 5.32 -6.58
N PRO A 152 -18.39 6.14 -7.65
CA PRO A 152 -19.14 5.87 -8.88
C PRO A 152 -18.63 4.62 -9.62
N VAL A 153 -17.33 4.31 -9.55
CA VAL A 153 -16.75 3.10 -10.17
C VAL A 153 -17.22 1.87 -9.43
N VAL A 154 -17.13 1.89 -8.11
CA VAL A 154 -17.62 0.81 -7.25
C VAL A 154 -19.10 0.59 -7.48
N LYS A 155 -19.90 1.67 -7.48
CA LYS A 155 -21.34 1.60 -7.71
C LYS A 155 -21.68 0.92 -9.05
N LYS A 156 -21.00 1.28 -10.13
CA LYS A 156 -21.21 0.68 -11.46
C LYS A 156 -21.04 -0.83 -11.48
N VAL A 157 -20.15 -1.36 -10.63
CA VAL A 157 -19.91 -2.81 -10.52
C VAL A 157 -20.94 -3.46 -9.60
N THR A 158 -21.18 -2.87 -8.43
CA THR A 158 -22.06 -3.46 -7.40
C THR A 158 -23.55 -3.34 -7.73
N ASP A 159 -23.99 -2.36 -8.53
CA ASP A 159 -25.39 -2.21 -8.98
C ASP A 159 -25.90 -3.43 -9.76
N LYS A 160 -25.01 -4.24 -10.31
CA LYS A 160 -25.36 -5.49 -10.99
C LYS A 160 -25.81 -6.59 -10.01
N SER A 161 -25.57 -6.41 -8.71
CA SER A 161 -25.94 -7.35 -7.67
C SER A 161 -27.33 -7.07 -7.10
N GLY A 162 -28.26 -7.95 -7.34
CA GLY A 162 -29.59 -7.85 -6.71
C GLY A 162 -29.53 -7.96 -5.16
N LEU A 163 -28.48 -8.59 -4.61
CA LEU A 163 -28.28 -8.64 -3.18
C LEU A 163 -27.76 -7.30 -2.62
N ALA A 164 -26.87 -6.61 -3.36
CA ALA A 164 -26.42 -5.27 -2.98
C ALA A 164 -27.60 -4.30 -2.91
N THR A 165 -28.49 -4.31 -3.91
CA THR A 165 -29.71 -3.49 -3.92
C THR A 165 -30.60 -3.76 -2.70
N LYS A 166 -30.85 -5.03 -2.38
CA LYS A 166 -31.66 -5.41 -1.20
C LYS A 166 -30.99 -4.98 0.12
N TYR A 167 -29.68 -5.13 0.23
CA TYR A 167 -28.92 -4.65 1.38
C TYR A 167 -29.08 -3.13 1.54
N ASN A 168 -28.84 -2.37 0.47
CA ASN A 168 -28.94 -0.91 0.51
C ASN A 168 -30.33 -0.45 0.94
N THR A 169 -31.40 -1.08 0.41
CA THR A 169 -32.78 -0.78 0.81
C THR A 169 -33.00 -1.10 2.30
N ALA A 170 -32.58 -2.25 2.76
CA ALA A 170 -32.74 -2.65 4.18
C ALA A 170 -31.95 -1.73 5.14
N MET A 171 -30.80 -1.22 4.71
CA MET A 171 -29.93 -0.37 5.51
C MET A 171 -30.19 1.12 5.37
N SER A 172 -31.16 1.55 4.57
CA SER A 172 -31.41 2.97 4.27
C SER A 172 -31.68 3.84 5.50
N LEU A 173 -32.29 3.29 6.54
CA LEU A 173 -32.58 3.98 7.80
C LEU A 173 -31.48 3.81 8.88
N ALA A 174 -30.55 2.90 8.68
CA ALA A 174 -29.54 2.56 9.70
C ALA A 174 -28.65 3.74 10.14
N PRO A 175 -28.24 4.68 9.24
CA PRO A 175 -27.49 5.86 9.67
C PRO A 175 -28.29 6.81 10.57
N GLN A 176 -29.62 6.93 10.34
CA GLN A 176 -30.49 7.78 11.14
C GLN A 176 -30.66 7.23 12.56
N LEU A 177 -30.54 5.92 12.71
CA LEU A 177 -30.61 5.21 14.00
C LEU A 177 -29.24 5.09 14.68
N GLY A 178 -28.18 5.62 14.09
CA GLY A 178 -26.83 5.53 14.63
C GLY A 178 -26.21 4.12 14.58
N VAL A 179 -26.81 3.18 13.82
CA VAL A 179 -26.36 1.79 13.75
C VAL A 179 -25.10 1.64 12.91
N VAL A 180 -24.98 2.44 11.85
CA VAL A 180 -23.82 2.49 10.96
C VAL A 180 -23.53 3.92 10.50
N ALA A 181 -22.29 4.22 10.16
CA ALA A 181 -21.92 5.47 9.54
C ALA A 181 -22.54 5.59 8.12
N LYS A 182 -22.85 6.82 7.68
CA LYS A 182 -23.48 7.06 6.37
C LYS A 182 -22.72 6.46 5.19
N ASP A 183 -21.40 6.55 5.22
CA ASP A 183 -20.49 6.02 4.20
C ASP A 183 -20.41 4.49 4.17
N GLN A 184 -20.99 3.81 5.16
CA GLN A 184 -21.02 2.35 5.29
C GLN A 184 -22.45 1.77 5.24
N ALA A 185 -23.45 2.61 5.05
CA ALA A 185 -24.85 2.18 4.98
C ALA A 185 -25.20 1.50 3.65
N THR A 186 -24.34 1.62 2.65
CA THR A 186 -24.50 0.96 1.35
C THR A 186 -23.31 0.05 1.06
N VAL A 187 -23.51 -0.94 0.17
CA VAL A 187 -22.42 -1.81 -0.28
C VAL A 187 -21.33 -0.98 -0.94
N GLU A 188 -21.71 0.02 -1.75
CA GLU A 188 -20.76 0.89 -2.45
C GLU A 188 -19.90 1.71 -1.48
N GLY A 189 -20.51 2.29 -0.46
CA GLY A 189 -19.78 3.04 0.57
C GLY A 189 -18.85 2.14 1.35
N TYR A 190 -19.33 0.96 1.76
CA TYR A 190 -18.51 -0.04 2.44
C TYR A 190 -17.31 -0.48 1.60
N VAL A 191 -17.52 -0.82 0.32
CA VAL A 191 -16.44 -1.22 -0.60
C VAL A 191 -15.48 -0.07 -0.86
N THR A 192 -15.98 1.15 -1.08
CA THR A 192 -15.13 2.35 -1.26
C THR A 192 -14.18 2.54 -0.08
N LYS A 193 -14.73 2.49 1.14
CA LYS A 193 -13.91 2.60 2.34
C LYS A 193 -12.86 1.48 2.43
N ARG A 194 -13.27 0.23 2.20
CA ARG A 194 -12.35 -0.91 2.24
C ARG A 194 -11.29 -0.86 1.15
N ALA A 195 -11.64 -0.39 -0.05
CA ALA A 195 -10.68 -0.20 -1.14
C ALA A 195 -9.61 0.83 -0.79
N LEU A 196 -9.99 1.94 -0.15
CA LEU A 196 -9.05 2.94 0.36
C LEU A 196 -8.17 2.39 1.48
N ASP A 197 -8.77 1.69 2.45
CA ASP A 197 -8.01 1.05 3.53
C ASP A 197 -6.99 0.05 2.96
N GLY A 198 -7.38 -0.76 1.97
CA GLY A 198 -6.50 -1.69 1.26
C GLY A 198 -5.38 -0.97 0.49
N LEU A 199 -5.69 0.12 -0.20
CA LEU A 199 -4.68 0.93 -0.90
C LEU A 199 -3.61 1.44 0.06
N TYR A 200 -4.02 2.05 1.18
CA TYR A 200 -3.06 2.57 2.15
C TYR A 200 -2.31 1.46 2.88
N THR A 201 -2.92 0.30 3.10
CA THR A 201 -2.23 -0.89 3.62
C THR A 201 -1.11 -1.34 2.69
N MET A 202 -1.37 -1.41 1.38
CA MET A 202 -0.34 -1.80 0.42
C MET A 202 0.74 -0.73 0.25
N ILE A 203 0.41 0.56 0.36
CA ILE A 203 1.40 1.64 0.40
C ILE A 203 2.31 1.48 1.63
N ALA A 204 1.75 1.14 2.80
CA ALA A 204 2.53 0.89 4.00
C ALA A 204 3.47 -0.33 3.87
N GLU A 205 3.02 -1.38 3.20
CA GLU A 205 3.88 -2.55 2.90
C GLU A 205 5.05 -2.17 1.96
N GLU A 206 4.79 -1.37 0.92
CA GLU A 206 5.85 -0.87 0.03
C GLU A 206 6.82 0.06 0.79
N GLU A 207 6.31 0.96 1.65
CA GLU A 207 7.12 1.81 2.52
C GLU A 207 8.05 0.96 3.39
N LYS A 208 7.49 -0.04 4.06
CA LYS A 208 8.25 -0.95 4.93
C LYS A 208 9.32 -1.71 4.14
N ALA A 209 9.01 -2.20 2.95
CA ALA A 209 9.96 -2.89 2.08
C ALA A 209 11.11 -1.97 1.66
N ILE A 210 10.81 -0.72 1.27
CA ILE A 210 11.83 0.28 0.89
C ILE A 210 12.73 0.64 2.08
N ARG A 211 12.17 0.82 3.28
CA ARG A 211 12.94 1.09 4.51
C ARG A 211 13.83 -0.10 4.91
N ALA A 212 13.35 -1.33 4.70
CA ALA A 212 14.11 -2.54 5.02
C ALA A 212 15.29 -2.76 4.06
N ASP A 213 15.07 -2.59 2.75
CA ASP A 213 16.08 -2.75 1.70
C ASP A 213 16.05 -1.59 0.68
N PRO A 214 16.61 -0.43 1.05
CA PRO A 214 16.64 0.73 0.15
C PRO A 214 17.46 0.52 -1.12
N ILE A 215 18.47 -0.36 -1.07
CA ILE A 215 19.38 -0.63 -2.19
C ILE A 215 18.70 -1.55 -3.20
N GLY A 216 17.96 -2.55 -2.72
CA GLY A 216 17.23 -3.51 -3.55
C GLY A 216 16.11 -2.88 -4.40
N THR A 217 15.72 -1.62 -4.11
CA THR A 217 14.77 -0.87 -4.95
C THR A 217 15.31 -0.49 -6.34
N GLY A 218 16.60 -0.72 -6.59
CA GLY A 218 17.26 -0.41 -7.87
C GLY A 218 17.56 1.07 -8.11
N SER A 219 17.15 1.97 -7.23
CA SER A 219 17.41 3.41 -7.32
C SER A 219 18.56 3.82 -6.41
N LYS A 220 19.66 4.29 -7.01
CA LYS A 220 20.82 4.82 -6.25
C LYS A 220 20.40 5.96 -5.31
N LEU A 221 19.44 6.78 -5.70
CA LEU A 221 18.99 7.92 -4.91
C LEU A 221 18.16 7.48 -3.71
N ILE A 222 17.28 6.49 -3.87
CA ILE A 222 16.53 5.86 -2.77
C ILE A 222 17.50 5.20 -1.79
N GLY A 223 18.45 4.42 -2.30
CA GLY A 223 19.49 3.78 -1.49
C GLY A 223 20.31 4.78 -0.67
N LYS A 224 20.66 5.94 -1.27
CA LYS A 224 21.40 7.01 -0.59
C LYS A 224 20.60 7.62 0.56
N VAL A 225 19.31 7.93 0.34
CA VAL A 225 18.46 8.60 1.32
C VAL A 225 18.05 7.68 2.46
N PHE A 226 17.49 6.51 2.14
CA PHE A 226 17.03 5.58 3.17
C PHE A 226 18.17 4.77 3.82
N GLY A 227 19.31 4.62 3.14
CA GLY A 227 20.52 4.03 3.74
C GLY A 227 21.13 4.91 4.82
N ALA A 228 20.98 6.24 4.73
CA ALA A 228 21.44 7.19 5.73
C ALA A 228 20.54 7.28 6.98
N LEU A 229 19.37 6.61 6.96
CA LEU A 229 18.46 6.52 8.12
C LEU A 229 18.76 5.32 9.05
N LYS A 230 19.68 4.42 8.63
CA LYS A 230 20.15 3.28 9.40
C LYS A 230 21.42 3.63 10.15
#